data_ad96f4dea39cbf0a1cc36b237303c274
#
_entry.id   ad96f4dea39cbf0a1cc36b237303c274
#
_cell.length_a   1.000
_cell.length_b   1.000
_cell.length_c   1.000
_cell.angle_alpha   90.00
_cell.angle_beta   90.00
_cell.angle_gamma   90.00
#
_symmetry.space_group_name_H-M   'P 1'
#
loop_
_entity.id
_entity.type
_entity.pdbx_description
1 polymer ?
#
loop_
_entity_poly.entity_id
_entity_poly.type
_entity_poly.pdbx_seq_one_letter_code
_entity_poly.pdbx_strand_id
1 'polypeptide(L)'
;FDGKITKWNDPAIADQNKDLTLPDTAITVVHRSDKSGTTQNFVSYFKDQAPDSWTYDLSENWPNEVGQGAKGTSGVVSTVKQADGTIGYADFSQVGDLGTVAVKVGDSYNEISAEAGSKVIEDSKQDDTVKGDNRIVIKINHATEAKGAYPIVLVSYDIVCPAYKDTKQAEFAKAWLTYVTSDEGQKAAQDAAGTAPLPSSLKSEITKSIKAIKTK
;
A
#
# COMPACT_ATOMS: atom_id res chain seq x y z
N PHE A 1 6.54 -7.79 14.15
CA PHE A 1 6.15 -6.39 14.35
C PHE A 1 5.50 -6.13 15.73
N ASP A 2 5.00 -7.15 16.42
CA ASP A 2 4.49 -7.08 17.80
C ASP A 2 5.55 -7.45 18.86
N GLY A 3 6.76 -7.80 18.45
CA GLY A 3 7.90 -8.11 19.32
C GLY A 3 7.92 -9.51 19.92
N LYS A 4 6.98 -10.39 19.57
CA LYS A 4 6.98 -11.78 20.08
C LYS A 4 8.07 -12.64 19.44
N ILE A 5 8.32 -12.46 18.16
CA ILE A 5 9.41 -13.10 17.41
C ILE A 5 10.56 -12.12 17.34
N THR A 6 11.71 -12.50 17.89
CA THR A 6 12.85 -11.60 18.06
C THR A 6 14.10 -11.97 17.24
N LYS A 7 14.09 -13.13 16.57
CA LYS A 7 15.20 -13.59 15.74
C LYS A 7 14.70 -14.10 14.39
N TRP A 8 15.53 -13.94 13.36
CA TRP A 8 15.20 -14.42 12.02
C TRP A 8 15.11 -15.94 11.90
N ASN A 9 15.90 -16.68 12.69
CA ASN A 9 15.85 -18.15 12.73
C ASN A 9 14.81 -18.73 13.70
N ASP A 10 13.86 -17.91 14.20
CA ASP A 10 12.76 -18.41 15.00
C ASP A 10 11.99 -19.51 14.24
N PRO A 11 11.59 -20.60 14.90
CA PRO A 11 10.87 -21.69 14.25
C PRO A 11 9.63 -21.25 13.47
N ALA A 12 8.91 -20.23 13.93
CA ALA A 12 7.74 -19.71 13.24
C ALA A 12 8.07 -19.10 11.84
N ILE A 13 9.30 -18.59 11.68
CA ILE A 13 9.78 -18.10 10.38
C ILE A 13 10.44 -19.26 9.61
N ALA A 14 11.29 -20.06 10.26
CA ALA A 14 12.05 -21.14 9.63
C ALA A 14 11.13 -22.21 9.00
N ASP A 15 10.03 -22.56 9.65
CA ASP A 15 9.07 -23.56 9.14
C ASP A 15 8.38 -23.10 7.82
N GLN A 16 8.33 -21.80 7.56
CA GLN A 16 7.81 -21.24 6.32
C GLN A 16 8.90 -21.03 5.24
N ASN A 17 10.19 -21.23 5.60
CA ASN A 17 11.35 -20.98 4.74
C ASN A 17 12.31 -22.16 4.76
N LYS A 18 11.81 -23.39 4.59
CA LYS A 18 12.55 -24.65 4.79
C LYS A 18 13.79 -24.80 3.89
N ASP A 19 13.79 -24.13 2.74
CA ASP A 19 14.88 -24.18 1.78
C ASP A 19 15.99 -23.16 2.08
N LEU A 20 15.83 -22.34 3.13
CA LEU A 20 16.76 -21.29 3.52
C LEU A 20 17.43 -21.61 4.88
N THR A 21 18.71 -21.29 4.98
CA THR A 21 19.40 -21.20 6.27
C THR A 21 19.25 -19.79 6.82
N LEU A 22 18.34 -19.60 7.76
CA LEU A 22 18.09 -18.30 8.37
C LEU A 22 19.16 -17.94 9.40
N PRO A 23 19.62 -16.68 9.48
CA PRO A 23 20.67 -16.26 10.40
C PRO A 23 20.14 -16.18 11.84
N ASP A 24 21.01 -16.45 12.81
CA ASP A 24 20.76 -16.19 14.25
C ASP A 24 20.97 -14.70 14.55
N THR A 25 20.26 -13.83 13.83
CA THR A 25 20.31 -12.39 13.96
C THR A 25 19.02 -11.86 14.60
N ALA A 26 19.13 -10.88 15.47
CA ALA A 26 17.98 -10.23 16.06
C ALA A 26 17.16 -9.48 14.99
N ILE A 27 15.85 -9.51 15.12
CA ILE A 27 14.95 -8.71 14.29
C ILE A 27 14.85 -7.31 14.89
N THR A 28 15.18 -6.29 14.11
CA THR A 28 14.91 -4.89 14.45
C THR A 28 13.80 -4.35 13.56
N VAL A 29 12.66 -4.05 14.15
CA VAL A 29 11.54 -3.42 13.44
C VAL A 29 11.85 -1.94 13.21
N VAL A 30 11.61 -1.45 11.99
CA VAL A 30 11.69 -0.02 11.65
C VAL A 30 10.31 0.44 11.21
N HIS A 31 9.78 1.45 11.88
CA HIS A 31 8.44 1.98 11.62
C HIS A 31 8.45 3.50 11.44
N ARG A 32 7.34 4.09 11.04
CA ARG A 32 7.18 5.54 10.93
C ARG A 32 7.11 6.18 12.31
N SER A 33 7.87 7.24 12.51
CA SER A 33 7.82 8.07 13.74
C SER A 33 6.84 9.24 13.60
N ASP A 34 6.37 9.51 12.39
CA ASP A 34 5.39 10.53 12.06
C ASP A 34 4.02 9.91 11.81
N LYS A 35 2.97 10.72 11.90
CA LYS A 35 1.61 10.36 11.53
C LYS A 35 1.55 10.03 10.04
N SER A 36 1.06 8.83 9.67
CA SER A 36 1.19 8.30 8.32
C SER A 36 0.04 7.39 7.89
N GLY A 37 -0.54 7.70 6.73
CA GLY A 37 -1.49 6.81 6.06
C GLY A 37 -0.87 5.47 5.66
N THR A 38 0.45 5.43 5.36
CA THR A 38 1.17 4.17 5.09
C THR A 38 1.17 3.27 6.33
N THR A 39 1.38 3.84 7.53
CA THR A 39 1.27 3.11 8.80
C THR A 39 -0.14 2.58 9.00
N GLN A 40 -1.16 3.42 8.82
CA GLN A 40 -2.55 3.02 9.01
C GLN A 40 -2.93 1.85 8.07
N ASN A 41 -2.52 1.92 6.82
CA ASN A 41 -2.77 0.87 5.83
C ASN A 41 -2.07 -0.45 6.21
N PHE A 42 -0.81 -0.38 6.65
CA PHE A 42 -0.05 -1.55 7.09
C PHE A 42 -0.64 -2.20 8.35
N VAL A 43 -1.05 -1.39 9.31
CA VAL A 43 -1.76 -1.85 10.53
C VAL A 43 -3.12 -2.45 10.18
N SER A 44 -3.84 -1.90 9.19
CA SER A 44 -5.10 -2.47 8.69
C SER A 44 -4.90 -3.88 8.13
N TYR A 45 -3.84 -4.08 7.33
CA TYR A 45 -3.48 -5.41 6.84
C TYR A 45 -3.27 -6.41 7.98
N PHE A 46 -2.53 -6.05 9.02
CA PHE A 46 -2.33 -6.93 10.17
C PHE A 46 -3.63 -7.24 10.91
N LYS A 47 -4.50 -6.25 11.07
CA LYS A 47 -5.77 -6.42 11.75
C LYS A 47 -6.70 -7.38 11.00
N ASP A 48 -6.67 -7.33 9.67
CA ASP A 48 -7.48 -8.20 8.82
C ASP A 48 -6.89 -9.63 8.72
N GLN A 49 -5.56 -9.76 8.69
CA GLN A 49 -4.89 -11.06 8.49
C GLN A 49 -4.51 -11.80 9.77
N ALA A 50 -4.30 -11.08 10.85
CA ALA A 50 -3.83 -11.65 12.11
C ALA A 50 -4.53 -11.03 13.33
N PRO A 51 -5.89 -11.00 13.39
CA PRO A 51 -6.64 -10.29 14.42
C PRO A 51 -6.34 -10.80 15.84
N ASP A 52 -6.04 -12.08 16.00
CA ASP A 52 -5.70 -12.68 17.30
C ASP A 52 -4.29 -12.30 17.78
N SER A 53 -3.40 -11.97 16.86
CA SER A 53 -2.01 -11.58 17.17
C SER A 53 -1.85 -10.06 17.22
N TRP A 54 -2.52 -9.34 16.33
CA TRP A 54 -2.47 -7.88 16.22
C TRP A 54 -3.72 -7.25 16.84
N THR A 55 -3.69 -7.03 18.14
CA THR A 55 -4.84 -6.53 18.91
C THR A 55 -4.93 -5.00 19.00
N TYR A 56 -3.99 -4.28 18.38
CA TYR A 56 -3.96 -2.82 18.39
C TYR A 56 -5.06 -2.21 17.52
N ASP A 57 -5.51 -1.01 17.88
CA ASP A 57 -6.47 -0.25 17.09
C ASP A 57 -5.85 0.31 15.81
N LEU A 58 -6.69 0.61 14.82
CA LEU A 58 -6.27 1.32 13.62
C LEU A 58 -5.74 2.70 13.99
N SER A 59 -4.54 3.02 13.53
CA SER A 59 -3.88 4.27 13.84
C SER A 59 -2.92 4.68 12.71
N GLU A 60 -2.81 5.97 12.48
CA GLU A 60 -1.76 6.55 11.63
C GLU A 60 -0.42 6.69 12.38
N ASN A 61 -0.42 6.53 13.70
CA ASN A 61 0.79 6.42 14.52
C ASN A 61 1.10 4.95 14.78
N TRP A 62 2.39 4.60 14.88
CA TRP A 62 2.78 3.25 15.25
C TRP A 62 2.22 2.91 16.65
N PRO A 63 1.52 1.76 16.81
CA PRO A 63 0.67 1.56 17.98
C PRO A 63 1.37 0.92 19.19
N ASN A 64 2.65 0.56 19.08
CA ASN A 64 3.39 -0.09 20.18
C ASN A 64 4.82 0.46 20.30
N GLU A 65 5.56 0.00 21.31
CA GLU A 65 6.94 0.43 21.60
C GLU A 65 8.00 -0.45 20.92
N VAL A 66 7.60 -1.34 20.03
CA VAL A 66 8.53 -2.28 19.35
C VAL A 66 9.20 -1.60 18.18
N GLY A 67 10.53 -1.62 18.20
CA GLY A 67 11.34 -1.18 17.07
C GLY A 67 11.86 0.24 17.19
N GLN A 68 12.26 0.78 16.03
CA GLN A 68 12.87 2.09 15.88
C GLN A 68 12.03 2.97 14.96
N GLY A 69 11.68 4.16 15.42
CA GLY A 69 10.95 5.15 14.64
C GLY A 69 11.86 5.91 13.69
N ALA A 70 11.41 6.04 12.43
CA ALA A 70 12.08 6.85 11.40
C ALA A 70 11.07 7.74 10.64
N LYS A 71 11.47 8.97 10.31
CA LYS A 71 10.56 9.96 9.70
C LYS A 71 10.42 9.75 8.20
N GLY A 72 9.20 9.60 7.75
CA GLY A 72 8.87 9.42 6.32
C GLY A 72 9.32 8.06 5.77
N THR A 73 8.90 7.74 4.54
CA THR A 73 9.31 6.51 3.84
C THR A 73 10.82 6.47 3.64
N SER A 74 11.42 7.57 3.21
CA SER A 74 12.88 7.67 3.00
C SER A 74 13.68 7.44 4.28
N GLY A 75 13.18 7.92 5.42
CA GLY A 75 13.80 7.67 6.73
C GLY A 75 13.76 6.19 7.10
N VAL A 76 12.63 5.51 6.91
CA VAL A 76 12.49 4.05 7.14
C VAL A 76 13.48 3.29 6.24
N VAL A 77 13.47 3.54 4.94
CA VAL A 77 14.37 2.87 3.98
C VAL A 77 15.84 3.11 4.32
N SER A 78 16.21 4.36 4.65
CA SER A 78 17.59 4.68 5.06
C SER A 78 18.01 3.92 6.32
N THR A 79 17.13 3.81 7.30
CA THR A 79 17.42 3.08 8.54
C THR A 79 17.56 1.58 8.30
N VAL A 80 16.69 1.00 7.46
CA VAL A 80 16.78 -0.43 7.08
C VAL A 80 18.11 -0.72 6.35
N LYS A 81 18.56 0.18 5.49
CA LYS A 81 19.87 0.02 4.77
C LYS A 81 21.10 0.04 5.66
N GLN A 82 21.01 0.57 6.88
CA GLN A 82 22.15 0.78 7.76
C GLN A 82 22.51 -0.42 8.63
N ALA A 83 21.61 -1.39 8.80
CA ALA A 83 21.82 -2.50 9.71
C ALA A 83 21.20 -3.80 9.21
N ASP A 84 21.94 -4.89 9.30
CA ASP A 84 21.44 -6.22 9.04
C ASP A 84 20.39 -6.64 10.07
N GLY A 85 19.46 -7.50 9.65
CA GLY A 85 18.39 -8.01 10.50
C GLY A 85 17.22 -7.03 10.71
N THR A 86 17.23 -5.89 10.02
CA THR A 86 16.12 -4.93 10.07
C THR A 86 14.97 -5.33 9.14
N ILE A 87 13.74 -5.00 9.55
CA ILE A 87 12.53 -5.13 8.74
C ILE A 87 11.66 -3.88 8.93
N GLY A 88 11.07 -3.40 7.85
CA GLY A 88 10.19 -2.24 7.88
C GLY A 88 9.10 -2.33 6.79
N TYR A 89 8.36 -1.25 6.63
CA TYR A 89 7.40 -1.07 5.55
C TYR A 89 7.63 0.28 4.87
N ALA A 90 7.50 0.30 3.56
CA ALA A 90 7.83 1.46 2.74
C ALA A 90 7.03 1.42 1.43
N ASP A 91 6.91 2.56 0.78
CA ASP A 91 6.48 2.62 -0.61
C ASP A 91 7.49 1.91 -1.52
N PHE A 92 7.00 1.04 -2.42
CA PHE A 92 7.85 0.19 -3.25
C PHE A 92 8.82 1.01 -4.12
N SER A 93 8.41 2.19 -4.58
CA SER A 93 9.27 3.07 -5.39
C SER A 93 10.57 3.49 -4.69
N GLN A 94 10.63 3.41 -3.36
CA GLN A 94 11.79 3.84 -2.57
C GLN A 94 12.64 2.68 -2.03
N VAL A 95 12.20 1.45 -2.20
CA VAL A 95 12.87 0.25 -1.64
C VAL A 95 14.26 0.03 -2.26
N GLY A 96 14.42 0.30 -3.56
CA GLY A 96 15.69 0.11 -4.28
C GLY A 96 16.13 -1.35 -4.23
N ASP A 97 17.39 -1.58 -3.84
CA ASP A 97 18.01 -2.91 -3.82
C ASP A 97 17.76 -3.71 -2.52
N LEU A 98 16.92 -3.21 -1.62
CA LEU A 98 16.56 -3.95 -0.41
C LEU A 98 15.69 -5.18 -0.76
N GLY A 99 15.88 -6.26 -0.01
CA GLY A 99 15.02 -7.43 -0.09
C GLY A 99 13.57 -7.11 0.27
N THR A 100 12.64 -7.82 -0.35
CA THR A 100 11.21 -7.73 -0.08
C THR A 100 10.67 -9.03 0.48
N VAL A 101 9.61 -8.95 1.27
CA VAL A 101 8.97 -10.11 1.87
C VAL A 101 7.83 -10.58 0.96
N ALA A 102 7.88 -11.84 0.54
CA ALA A 102 6.74 -12.48 -0.11
C ALA A 102 5.61 -12.70 0.90
N VAL A 103 4.38 -12.36 0.53
CA VAL A 103 3.22 -12.43 1.42
C VAL A 103 2.33 -13.60 1.06
N LYS A 104 1.92 -14.36 2.06
CA LYS A 104 1.04 -15.52 1.85
C LYS A 104 -0.39 -15.09 1.55
N VAL A 105 -0.93 -15.61 0.42
CA VAL A 105 -2.33 -15.46 0.03
C VAL A 105 -2.84 -16.84 -0.39
N GLY A 106 -3.82 -17.37 0.31
CA GLY A 106 -4.21 -18.78 0.17
C GLY A 106 -3.02 -19.71 0.47
N ASP A 107 -2.68 -20.59 -0.46
CA ASP A 107 -1.57 -21.55 -0.33
C ASP A 107 -0.26 -21.08 -0.95
N SER A 108 -0.20 -19.86 -1.48
CA SER A 108 0.96 -19.35 -2.21
C SER A 108 1.57 -18.13 -1.54
N TYR A 109 2.91 -18.03 -1.59
CA TYR A 109 3.64 -16.81 -1.27
C TYR A 109 3.82 -15.98 -2.53
N ASN A 110 3.40 -14.73 -2.50
CA ASN A 110 3.43 -13.81 -3.63
C ASN A 110 4.40 -12.67 -3.38
N GLU A 111 5.26 -12.42 -4.35
CA GLU A 111 6.16 -11.28 -4.35
C GLU A 111 5.41 -9.99 -4.73
N ILE A 112 5.96 -8.85 -4.30
CA ILE A 112 5.42 -7.56 -4.67
C ILE A 112 5.63 -7.30 -6.16
N SER A 113 4.57 -6.89 -6.84
CA SER A 113 4.62 -6.41 -8.22
C SER A 113 3.42 -5.50 -8.51
N ALA A 114 3.52 -4.71 -9.58
CA ALA A 114 2.41 -3.88 -10.04
C ALA A 114 1.16 -4.71 -10.37
N GLU A 115 1.34 -5.87 -11.00
CA GLU A 115 0.25 -6.80 -11.31
C GLU A 115 -0.38 -7.39 -10.04
N ALA A 116 0.44 -7.81 -9.08
CA ALA A 116 -0.03 -8.36 -7.81
C ALA A 116 -0.83 -7.33 -7.00
N GLY A 117 -0.44 -6.06 -7.04
CA GLY A 117 -1.17 -4.95 -6.44
C GLY A 117 -2.52 -4.69 -7.13
N SER A 118 -2.58 -4.68 -8.47
CA SER A 118 -3.82 -4.51 -9.23
C SER A 118 -4.87 -5.57 -8.88
N LYS A 119 -4.47 -6.83 -8.69
CA LYS A 119 -5.38 -7.92 -8.32
C LYS A 119 -6.10 -7.67 -7.01
N VAL A 120 -5.45 -7.02 -6.05
CA VAL A 120 -6.10 -6.64 -4.78
C VAL A 120 -7.19 -5.63 -5.01
N ILE A 121 -6.95 -4.63 -5.86
CA ILE A 121 -7.94 -3.59 -6.16
C ILE A 121 -9.13 -4.16 -6.96
N GLU A 122 -8.88 -5.11 -7.87
CA GLU A 122 -9.95 -5.84 -8.59
C GLU A 122 -10.85 -6.64 -7.65
N ASP A 123 -10.28 -7.22 -6.58
CA ASP A 123 -10.99 -7.98 -5.55
C ASP A 123 -11.52 -7.10 -4.40
N SER A 124 -11.32 -5.79 -4.48
CA SER A 124 -11.78 -4.81 -3.51
C SER A 124 -13.12 -4.20 -3.92
N LYS A 125 -13.83 -3.63 -2.97
CA LYS A 125 -15.12 -2.97 -3.20
C LYS A 125 -14.99 -1.48 -2.97
N GLN A 126 -15.89 -0.71 -3.57
CA GLN A 126 -16.05 0.68 -3.18
C GLN A 126 -16.59 0.80 -1.74
N ASP A 127 -16.16 1.83 -1.05
CA ASP A 127 -16.61 2.13 0.29
C ASP A 127 -17.97 2.86 0.25
N ASP A 128 -19.06 2.12 0.46
CA ASP A 128 -20.44 2.65 0.47
C ASP A 128 -20.70 3.63 1.63
N THR A 129 -19.81 3.72 2.62
CA THR A 129 -19.94 4.67 3.74
C THR A 129 -19.57 6.08 3.32
N VAL A 130 -18.76 6.24 2.29
CA VAL A 130 -18.36 7.53 1.73
C VAL A 130 -19.47 8.07 0.84
N LYS A 131 -20.19 9.06 1.32
CA LYS A 131 -21.31 9.67 0.60
C LYS A 131 -20.86 10.85 -0.26
N GLY A 132 -21.57 11.07 -1.36
CA GLY A 132 -21.40 12.17 -2.30
C GLY A 132 -21.20 11.69 -3.73
N ASP A 133 -21.66 12.52 -4.68
CA ASP A 133 -21.53 12.23 -6.11
C ASP A 133 -20.06 12.26 -6.56
N ASN A 134 -19.73 11.39 -7.51
CA ASN A 134 -18.39 11.33 -8.14
C ASN A 134 -17.23 11.08 -7.17
N ARG A 135 -17.48 10.42 -6.05
CA ARG A 135 -16.46 9.97 -5.11
C ARG A 135 -16.20 8.49 -5.31
N ILE A 136 -14.95 8.16 -5.59
CA ILE A 136 -14.48 6.79 -5.78
C ILE A 136 -13.49 6.51 -4.65
N VAL A 137 -13.92 5.77 -3.65
CA VAL A 137 -13.08 5.35 -2.53
C VAL A 137 -13.12 3.84 -2.46
N ILE A 138 -11.97 3.22 -2.37
CA ILE A 138 -11.83 1.76 -2.34
C ILE A 138 -11.63 1.30 -0.91
N LYS A 139 -12.46 0.39 -0.46
CA LYS A 139 -12.24 -0.40 0.75
C LYS A 139 -11.37 -1.58 0.37
N ILE A 140 -10.07 -1.46 0.62
CA ILE A 140 -9.08 -2.47 0.25
C ILE A 140 -9.41 -3.79 0.95
N ASN A 141 -9.48 -4.88 0.19
CA ASN A 141 -9.63 -6.23 0.72
C ASN A 141 -8.25 -6.80 1.08
N HIS A 142 -7.77 -6.49 2.28
CA HIS A 142 -6.50 -7.06 2.77
C HIS A 142 -6.58 -8.57 3.04
N ALA A 143 -7.79 -9.12 3.19
CA ALA A 143 -8.04 -10.55 3.37
C ALA A 143 -8.34 -11.27 2.03
N THR A 144 -7.89 -10.72 0.91
CA THR A 144 -8.09 -11.31 -0.42
C THR A 144 -7.48 -12.72 -0.50
N GLU A 145 -8.17 -13.62 -1.17
CA GLU A 145 -7.68 -14.95 -1.58
C GLU A 145 -7.34 -15.01 -3.08
N ALA A 146 -7.36 -13.86 -3.77
CA ALA A 146 -7.08 -13.79 -5.19
C ALA A 146 -5.65 -14.27 -5.49
N LYS A 147 -5.54 -15.29 -6.33
CA LYS A 147 -4.27 -15.93 -6.68
C LYS A 147 -3.27 -14.93 -7.28
N GLY A 148 -2.10 -14.84 -6.68
CA GLY A 148 -1.03 -13.93 -7.11
C GLY A 148 -1.24 -12.48 -6.68
N ALA A 149 -2.18 -12.19 -5.76
CA ALA A 149 -2.34 -10.86 -5.17
C ALA A 149 -1.30 -10.59 -4.08
N TYR A 150 -0.91 -9.31 -3.93
CA TYR A 150 -0.07 -8.82 -2.83
C TYR A 150 -0.86 -7.81 -2.01
N PRO A 151 -1.46 -8.20 -0.87
CA PRO A 151 -2.51 -7.41 -0.20
C PRO A 151 -2.02 -6.18 0.56
N ILE A 152 -0.72 -5.96 0.68
CA ILE A 152 -0.18 -4.73 1.30
C ILE A 152 -0.07 -3.67 0.21
N VAL A 153 -1.20 -3.08 -0.15
CA VAL A 153 -1.30 -2.00 -1.15
C VAL A 153 -1.87 -0.74 -0.53
N LEU A 154 -1.54 0.40 -1.10
CA LEU A 154 -2.07 1.71 -0.75
C LEU A 154 -2.66 2.37 -2.00
N VAL A 155 -3.88 2.86 -1.91
CA VAL A 155 -4.52 3.61 -3.00
C VAL A 155 -4.23 5.10 -2.84
N SER A 156 -3.68 5.72 -3.89
CA SER A 156 -3.54 7.17 -3.98
C SER A 156 -4.79 7.78 -4.61
N TYR A 157 -5.24 8.92 -4.08
CA TYR A 157 -6.44 9.63 -4.54
C TYR A 157 -6.11 11.03 -5.01
N ASP A 158 -6.56 11.38 -6.21
CA ASP A 158 -6.61 12.76 -6.66
C ASP A 158 -7.90 13.44 -6.16
N ILE A 159 -7.76 14.54 -5.43
CA ILE A 159 -8.88 15.29 -4.88
C ILE A 159 -9.00 16.62 -5.62
N VAL A 160 -10.13 16.83 -6.28
CA VAL A 160 -10.40 18.03 -7.07
C VAL A 160 -11.75 18.64 -6.69
N CYS A 161 -11.93 19.93 -7.00
CA CYS A 161 -13.22 20.57 -6.82
C CYS A 161 -14.23 20.09 -7.87
N PRO A 162 -15.51 19.88 -7.51
CA PRO A 162 -16.55 19.51 -8.47
C PRO A 162 -16.92 20.66 -9.42
N ALA A 163 -16.61 21.91 -9.03
CA ALA A 163 -16.79 23.09 -9.85
C ALA A 163 -15.76 24.18 -9.54
N TYR A 164 -15.23 24.79 -10.58
CA TYR A 164 -14.24 25.85 -10.52
C TYR A 164 -14.83 27.19 -10.96
N LYS A 165 -14.37 28.30 -10.39
CA LYS A 165 -14.75 29.66 -10.87
C LYS A 165 -14.01 30.01 -12.16
N ASP A 166 -12.78 29.52 -12.32
CA ASP A 166 -11.94 29.74 -13.49
C ASP A 166 -12.02 28.55 -14.44
N THR A 167 -12.40 28.81 -15.69
CA THR A 167 -12.52 27.80 -16.75
C THR A 167 -11.18 27.11 -17.02
N LYS A 168 -10.07 27.84 -17.02
CA LYS A 168 -8.74 27.24 -17.26
C LYS A 168 -8.34 26.27 -16.16
N GLN A 169 -8.70 26.56 -14.91
CA GLN A 169 -8.46 25.61 -13.80
C GLN A 169 -9.30 24.35 -13.96
N ALA A 170 -10.56 24.47 -14.36
CA ALA A 170 -11.42 23.32 -14.62
C ALA A 170 -10.88 22.45 -15.77
N GLU A 171 -10.45 23.09 -16.87
CA GLU A 171 -9.86 22.42 -18.03
C GLU A 171 -8.55 21.72 -17.67
N PHE A 172 -7.67 22.38 -16.91
CA PHE A 172 -6.41 21.80 -16.43
C PHE A 172 -6.68 20.58 -15.54
N ALA A 173 -7.59 20.69 -14.56
CA ALA A 173 -7.93 19.56 -13.68
C ALA A 173 -8.45 18.36 -14.50
N LYS A 174 -9.31 18.60 -15.50
CA LYS A 174 -9.81 17.53 -16.39
C LYS A 174 -8.67 16.93 -17.22
N ALA A 175 -7.82 17.74 -17.82
CA ALA A 175 -6.71 17.27 -18.64
C ALA A 175 -5.72 16.45 -17.82
N TRP A 176 -5.36 16.94 -16.63
CA TRP A 176 -4.48 16.24 -15.70
C TRP A 176 -5.06 14.88 -15.31
N LEU A 177 -6.30 14.83 -14.78
CA LEU A 177 -6.94 13.58 -14.37
C LEU A 177 -7.13 12.61 -15.55
N THR A 178 -7.45 13.13 -16.73
CA THR A 178 -7.56 12.29 -17.94
C THR A 178 -6.21 11.66 -18.29
N TYR A 179 -5.11 12.40 -18.19
CA TYR A 179 -3.78 11.87 -18.46
C TYR A 179 -3.35 10.85 -17.43
N VAL A 180 -3.39 11.19 -16.12
CA VAL A 180 -2.90 10.29 -15.08
C VAL A 180 -3.70 8.98 -14.99
N THR A 181 -4.96 8.98 -15.42
CA THR A 181 -5.80 7.78 -15.47
C THR A 181 -5.84 7.08 -16.83
N SER A 182 -5.17 7.63 -17.84
CA SER A 182 -5.00 6.99 -19.16
C SER A 182 -4.00 5.84 -19.08
N ASP A 183 -4.02 4.95 -20.09
CA ASP A 183 -3.05 3.85 -20.18
C ASP A 183 -1.62 4.36 -20.29
N GLU A 184 -1.39 5.47 -20.97
CA GLU A 184 -0.09 6.12 -21.09
C GLU A 184 0.39 6.67 -19.72
N GLY A 185 -0.46 7.42 -19.02
CA GLY A 185 -0.14 7.96 -17.71
C GLY A 185 0.10 6.87 -16.66
N GLN A 186 -0.73 5.82 -16.67
CA GLN A 186 -0.56 4.66 -15.79
C GLN A 186 0.74 3.91 -16.07
N LYS A 187 1.09 3.73 -17.35
CA LYS A 187 2.37 3.13 -17.71
C LYS A 187 3.55 4.00 -17.31
N ALA A 188 3.49 5.30 -17.50
CA ALA A 188 4.55 6.21 -17.07
C ALA A 188 4.77 6.16 -15.55
N ALA A 189 3.69 6.10 -14.77
CA ALA A 189 3.77 5.95 -13.31
C ALA A 189 4.33 4.58 -12.89
N GLN A 190 3.95 3.51 -13.58
CA GLN A 190 4.49 2.17 -13.35
C GLN A 190 6.00 2.12 -13.64
N ASP A 191 6.43 2.67 -14.77
CA ASP A 191 7.84 2.67 -15.19
C ASP A 191 8.71 3.53 -14.24
N ALA A 192 8.15 4.61 -13.71
CA ALA A 192 8.88 5.53 -12.83
C ALA A 192 8.89 5.12 -11.36
N ALA A 193 7.83 4.49 -10.87
CA ALA A 193 7.62 4.25 -9.45
C ALA A 193 7.10 2.84 -9.10
N GLY A 194 6.98 1.93 -10.08
CA GLY A 194 6.45 0.59 -9.84
C GLY A 194 4.98 0.56 -9.40
N THR A 195 4.21 1.62 -9.67
CA THR A 195 2.81 1.70 -9.28
C THR A 195 1.96 0.65 -10.00
N ALA A 196 0.99 0.08 -9.29
CA ALA A 196 0.01 -0.81 -9.89
C ALA A 196 -0.95 -0.01 -10.79
N PRO A 197 -1.21 -0.46 -12.03
CA PRO A 197 -2.13 0.22 -12.93
C PRO A 197 -3.58 0.11 -12.43
N LEU A 198 -4.40 1.10 -12.78
CA LEU A 198 -5.82 1.12 -12.48
C LEU A 198 -6.53 -0.05 -13.17
N PRO A 199 -7.35 -0.85 -12.44
CA PRO A 199 -8.17 -1.88 -13.03
C PRO A 199 -9.16 -1.32 -14.05
N SER A 200 -9.41 -2.08 -15.12
CA SER A 200 -10.35 -1.68 -16.17
C SER A 200 -11.78 -1.44 -15.63
N SER A 201 -12.17 -2.14 -14.58
CA SER A 201 -13.47 -2.00 -13.91
C SER A 201 -13.71 -0.58 -13.37
N LEU A 202 -12.68 0.14 -12.97
CA LEU A 202 -12.80 1.51 -12.44
C LEU A 202 -12.78 2.60 -13.52
N LYS A 203 -12.24 2.33 -14.71
CA LYS A 203 -12.01 3.35 -15.76
C LYS A 203 -13.30 4.08 -16.18
N SER A 204 -14.43 3.36 -16.29
CA SER A 204 -15.70 3.95 -16.69
C SER A 204 -16.20 4.98 -15.67
N GLU A 205 -16.11 4.64 -14.38
CA GLU A 205 -16.58 5.50 -13.31
C GLU A 205 -15.67 6.70 -13.10
N ILE A 206 -14.36 6.50 -13.15
CA ILE A 206 -13.37 7.59 -13.14
C ILE A 206 -13.64 8.57 -14.27
N THR A 207 -13.85 8.08 -15.50
CA THR A 207 -14.18 8.92 -16.65
C THR A 207 -15.46 9.72 -16.44
N LYS A 208 -16.50 9.12 -15.85
CA LYS A 208 -17.74 9.82 -15.50
C LYS A 208 -17.49 10.91 -14.48
N SER A 209 -16.70 10.65 -13.44
CA SER A 209 -16.34 11.64 -12.40
C SER A 209 -15.55 12.82 -12.97
N ILE A 210 -14.58 12.57 -13.87
CA ILE A 210 -13.82 13.63 -14.55
C ILE A 210 -14.75 14.52 -15.39
N LYS A 211 -15.66 13.92 -16.17
CA LYS A 211 -16.63 14.65 -16.99
C LYS A 211 -17.58 15.51 -16.17
N ALA A 212 -17.87 15.13 -14.93
CA ALA A 212 -18.75 15.87 -14.03
C ALA A 212 -18.16 17.16 -13.47
N ILE A 213 -16.84 17.39 -13.59
CA ILE A 213 -16.19 18.65 -13.20
C ILE A 213 -16.78 19.80 -14.02
N LYS A 214 -17.19 20.90 -13.37
CA LYS A 214 -17.90 22.05 -14.01
C LYS A 214 -17.11 23.35 -13.84
N THR A 215 -17.42 24.32 -14.70
CA THR A 215 -17.19 25.75 -14.44
C THR A 215 -18.45 26.34 -13.83
N LYS A 216 -18.31 27.21 -12.80
CA LYS A 216 -19.41 27.95 -12.15
C LYS A 216 -19.72 29.22 -12.94
#